data_b27d45f524117ef5fdc88e06eb24443a
#
_entry.id   b27d45f524117ef5fdc88e06eb24443a
#
_cell.length_a   1.000
_cell.length_b   1.000
_cell.length_c   1.000
_cell.angle_alpha   90.00
_cell.angle_beta   90.00
_cell.angle_gamma   90.00
#
_symmetry.space_group_name_H-M   'P 1'
#
loop_
_entity.id
_entity.type
_entity.pdbx_description
1 polymer ?
#
loop_
_entity_poly.entity_id
_entity_poly.type
_entity_poly.pdbx_seq_one_letter_code
_entity_poly.pdbx_strand_id
1 'polypeptide(L)'
;MSQNDILPLENELNRTVLQGDILGAFDRFYADDVTMQENDDPPTVGKAANRAREEAFLAAVETFHGATLGPVAVADGVSFSEWTLDLTFKGAPRSKMHQVSVRTWKGGKVASERFFYQKG
;
A
#
# COMPACT_ATOMS: atom_id res chain seq x y z
N MET A 1 -10.14 -16.84 -4.36
CA MET A 1 -9.10 -17.16 -3.36
C MET A 1 -9.73 -17.24 -1.98
N SER A 2 -9.29 -18.18 -1.18
CA SER A 2 -9.74 -18.28 0.21
C SER A 2 -8.91 -17.37 1.12
N GLN A 3 -9.39 -17.15 2.34
CA GLN A 3 -8.63 -16.42 3.38
C GLN A 3 -7.28 -17.09 3.64
N ASN A 4 -7.23 -18.42 3.57
CA ASN A 4 -5.99 -19.16 3.82
C ASN A 4 -4.93 -18.92 2.74
N ASP A 5 -5.35 -18.57 1.52
CA ASP A 5 -4.42 -18.24 0.42
C ASP A 5 -3.96 -16.79 0.50
N ILE A 6 -4.84 -15.89 0.93
CA ILE A 6 -4.57 -14.45 0.91
C ILE A 6 -3.67 -14.03 2.05
N LEU A 7 -3.89 -14.53 3.27
CA LEU A 7 -3.13 -14.09 4.43
C LEU A 7 -1.61 -14.25 4.26
N PRO A 8 -1.10 -15.40 3.77
CA PRO A 8 0.34 -15.52 3.53
C PRO A 8 0.88 -14.52 2.51
N LEU A 9 0.10 -14.23 1.46
CA LEU A 9 0.49 -13.25 0.45
C LEU A 9 0.51 -11.82 1.01
N GLU A 10 -0.51 -11.46 1.79
CA GLU A 10 -0.57 -10.16 2.45
C GLU A 10 0.60 -9.98 3.42
N ASN A 11 0.90 -11.01 4.21
CA ASN A 11 2.02 -10.97 5.15
C ASN A 11 3.36 -10.80 4.43
N GLU A 12 3.55 -11.47 3.29
CA GLU A 12 4.77 -11.37 2.52
C GLU A 12 4.92 -10.00 1.86
N LEU A 13 3.82 -9.47 1.30
CA LEU A 13 3.80 -8.12 0.75
C LEU A 13 4.18 -7.11 1.82
N ASN A 14 3.53 -7.18 2.98
CA ASN A 14 3.77 -6.25 4.09
C ASN A 14 5.21 -6.35 4.59
N ARG A 15 5.77 -7.56 4.68
CA ARG A 15 7.17 -7.75 5.07
C ARG A 15 8.13 -7.08 4.09
N THR A 16 7.85 -7.21 2.80
CA THR A 16 8.66 -6.57 1.75
C THR A 16 8.65 -5.06 1.89
N VAL A 17 7.48 -4.47 2.16
CA VAL A 17 7.36 -3.03 2.42
C VAL A 17 8.14 -2.64 3.67
N LEU A 18 8.04 -3.41 4.74
CA LEU A 18 8.77 -3.14 5.99
C LEU A 18 10.29 -3.21 5.83
N GLN A 19 10.78 -3.98 4.87
CA GLN A 19 12.19 -4.05 4.53
C GLN A 19 12.66 -2.83 3.71
N GLY A 20 11.75 -1.92 3.36
CA GLY A 20 12.05 -0.72 2.59
C GLY A 20 11.93 -0.88 1.09
N ASP A 21 11.45 -2.04 0.61
CA ASP A 21 11.33 -2.32 -0.82
C ASP A 21 9.90 -2.14 -1.32
N ILE A 22 9.43 -0.90 -1.29
CA ILE A 22 8.06 -0.55 -1.69
C ILE A 22 7.85 -0.85 -3.18
N LEU A 23 8.78 -0.47 -4.04
CA LEU A 23 8.65 -0.71 -5.48
C LEU A 23 8.77 -2.19 -5.83
N GLY A 24 9.61 -2.95 -5.14
CA GLY A 24 9.71 -4.40 -5.31
C GLY A 24 8.42 -5.10 -4.91
N ALA A 25 7.81 -4.68 -3.80
CA ALA A 25 6.51 -5.22 -3.40
C ALA A 25 5.44 -4.91 -4.45
N PHE A 26 5.42 -3.69 -4.96
CA PHE A 26 4.49 -3.30 -6.00
C PHE A 26 4.68 -4.13 -7.27
N ASP A 27 5.92 -4.26 -7.74
CA ASP A 27 6.21 -5.00 -8.98
C ASP A 27 5.82 -6.47 -8.87
N ARG A 28 6.03 -7.08 -7.70
CA ARG A 28 5.79 -8.51 -7.49
C ARG A 28 4.32 -8.86 -7.27
N PHE A 29 3.60 -8.07 -6.47
CA PHE A 29 2.28 -8.47 -5.96
C PHE A 29 1.10 -7.82 -6.66
N TYR A 30 1.29 -6.76 -7.45
CA TYR A 30 0.18 -6.00 -8.03
C TYR A 30 -0.10 -6.42 -9.47
N ALA A 31 -1.40 -6.53 -9.80
CA ALA A 31 -1.85 -6.93 -11.14
C ALA A 31 -1.60 -5.83 -12.17
N ASP A 32 -1.51 -6.22 -13.44
CA ASP A 32 -1.26 -5.28 -14.54
C ASP A 32 -2.38 -4.24 -14.70
N ASP A 33 -3.61 -4.60 -14.34
CA ASP A 33 -4.78 -3.73 -14.41
C ASP A 33 -5.18 -3.16 -13.04
N VAL A 34 -4.27 -3.17 -12.06
CA VAL A 34 -4.56 -2.72 -10.71
C VAL A 34 -5.11 -1.29 -10.69
N THR A 35 -6.09 -1.06 -9.80
CA THR A 35 -6.57 0.29 -9.50
C THR A 35 -6.17 0.65 -8.07
N MET A 36 -5.71 1.89 -7.88
CA MET A 36 -5.35 2.37 -6.55
C MET A 36 -6.06 3.70 -6.29
N GLN A 37 -6.59 3.86 -5.09
CA GLN A 37 -7.42 5.00 -4.74
C GLN A 37 -7.06 5.49 -3.34
N GLU A 38 -6.95 6.81 -3.18
CA GLU A 38 -6.76 7.44 -1.88
C GLU A 38 -8.09 8.05 -1.41
N ASN A 39 -8.61 7.54 -0.30
CA ASN A 39 -9.90 7.98 0.24
C ASN A 39 -11.00 7.94 -0.85
N ASP A 40 -11.64 9.06 -1.12
CA ASP A 40 -12.69 9.19 -2.14
C ASP A 40 -12.19 9.88 -3.42
N ASP A 41 -10.90 10.06 -3.56
CA ASP A 41 -10.32 10.64 -4.77
C ASP A 41 -10.53 9.71 -5.97
N PRO A 42 -10.53 10.20 -7.21
CA PRO A 42 -10.62 9.33 -8.39
C PRO A 42 -9.49 8.30 -8.39
N PRO A 43 -9.79 7.03 -8.72
CA PRO A 43 -8.76 5.99 -8.75
C PRO A 43 -7.79 6.19 -9.91
N THR A 44 -6.55 5.77 -9.68
CA THR A 44 -5.55 5.64 -10.74
C THR A 44 -5.63 4.22 -11.29
N VAL A 45 -5.71 4.08 -12.60
CA VAL A 45 -5.95 2.80 -13.27
C VAL A 45 -4.70 2.34 -14.01
N GLY A 46 -4.33 1.06 -13.81
CA GLY A 46 -3.25 0.41 -14.50
C GLY A 46 -1.93 0.42 -13.75
N LYS A 47 -1.12 -0.60 -13.99
CA LYS A 47 0.13 -0.80 -13.25
C LYS A 47 1.16 0.30 -13.53
N ALA A 48 1.31 0.69 -14.79
CA ALA A 48 2.29 1.72 -15.17
C ALA A 48 1.99 3.07 -14.52
N ALA A 49 0.71 3.51 -14.56
CA ALA A 49 0.30 4.77 -13.95
C ALA A 49 0.46 4.74 -12.43
N ASN A 50 0.11 3.63 -11.81
CA ASN A 50 0.25 3.47 -10.36
C ASN A 50 1.72 3.37 -9.92
N ARG A 51 2.57 2.75 -10.74
CA ARG A 51 4.00 2.72 -10.45
C ARG A 51 4.61 4.12 -10.49
N ALA A 52 4.22 4.92 -11.47
CA ALA A 52 4.65 6.32 -11.55
C ALA A 52 4.21 7.11 -10.30
N ARG A 53 3.01 6.85 -9.81
CA ARG A 53 2.47 7.45 -8.59
C ARG A 53 3.29 7.05 -7.35
N GLU A 54 3.67 5.77 -7.24
CA GLU A 54 4.53 5.30 -6.16
C GLU A 54 5.93 5.92 -6.22
N GLU A 55 6.49 6.02 -7.43
CA GLU A 55 7.79 6.68 -7.62
C GLU A 55 7.73 8.15 -7.23
N ALA A 56 6.65 8.86 -7.59
CA ALA A 56 6.46 10.26 -7.22
C ALA A 56 6.34 10.43 -5.70
N PHE A 57 5.62 9.53 -5.03
CA PHE A 57 5.53 9.54 -3.57
C PHE A 57 6.92 9.38 -2.94
N LEU A 58 7.69 8.39 -3.39
CA LEU A 58 9.03 8.16 -2.85
C LEU A 58 9.96 9.34 -3.11
N ALA A 59 9.84 9.96 -4.28
CA ALA A 59 10.64 11.14 -4.61
C ALA A 59 10.28 12.36 -3.75
N ALA A 60 9.05 12.44 -3.27
CA ALA A 60 8.59 13.54 -2.41
C ALA A 60 9.03 13.37 -0.94
N VAL A 61 9.42 12.15 -0.55
CA VAL A 61 9.88 11.88 0.82
C VAL A 61 11.34 12.27 0.95
N GLU A 62 11.63 13.20 1.85
CA GLU A 62 13.00 13.59 2.18
C GLU A 62 13.64 12.55 3.08
N THR A 63 12.94 12.14 4.13
CA THR A 63 13.45 11.16 5.09
C THR A 63 12.32 10.20 5.48
N PHE A 64 12.58 8.91 5.36
CA PHE A 64 11.69 7.87 5.83
C PHE A 64 12.23 7.38 7.18
N HIS A 65 11.52 7.72 8.26
CA HIS A 65 11.97 7.40 9.62
C HIS A 65 11.59 5.98 10.02
N GLY A 66 10.52 5.45 9.48
CA GLY A 66 10.10 4.09 9.73
C GLY A 66 8.64 3.84 9.43
N ALA A 67 8.27 2.57 9.47
CA ALA A 67 6.88 2.14 9.33
C ALA A 67 6.58 1.11 10.41
N THR A 68 5.37 1.17 10.95
CA THR A 68 4.87 0.20 11.91
C THR A 68 3.61 -0.44 11.35
N LEU A 69 3.58 -1.76 11.34
CA LEU A 69 2.41 -2.53 10.92
C LEU A 69 1.60 -2.91 12.17
N GLY A 70 0.34 -2.53 12.18
CA GLY A 70 -0.64 -2.91 13.19
C GLY A 70 -1.41 -4.16 12.80
N PRO A 71 -2.70 -4.26 13.20
CA PRO A 71 -3.51 -5.43 12.89
C PRO A 71 -3.68 -5.68 11.39
N VAL A 72 -3.73 -6.96 11.04
CA VAL A 72 -3.98 -7.45 9.69
C VAL A 72 -5.17 -8.41 9.75
N ALA A 73 -6.09 -8.27 8.80
CA ALA A 73 -7.25 -9.15 8.71
C ALA A 73 -7.54 -9.49 7.25
N VAL A 74 -8.21 -10.63 7.04
CA VAL A 74 -8.64 -11.07 5.70
C VAL A 74 -10.08 -11.52 5.79
N ALA A 75 -10.90 -11.05 4.85
CA ALA A 75 -12.31 -11.45 4.74
C ALA A 75 -12.78 -11.28 3.29
N ASP A 76 -13.49 -12.28 2.77
CA ASP A 76 -14.17 -12.18 1.47
C ASP A 76 -13.28 -11.74 0.30
N GLY A 77 -12.07 -12.30 0.23
CA GLY A 77 -11.13 -11.97 -0.85
C GLY A 77 -10.41 -10.65 -0.69
N VAL A 78 -10.55 -10.01 0.48
CA VAL A 78 -10.00 -8.68 0.76
C VAL A 78 -9.09 -8.76 1.99
N SER A 79 -7.96 -8.09 1.94
CA SER A 79 -7.09 -7.93 3.11
C SER A 79 -7.10 -6.50 3.60
N PHE A 80 -6.90 -6.35 4.92
CA PHE A 80 -6.89 -5.07 5.62
C PHE A 80 -5.62 -5.02 6.46
N SER A 81 -4.83 -3.97 6.28
CA SER A 81 -3.62 -3.77 7.07
C SER A 81 -3.58 -2.34 7.59
N GLU A 82 -3.33 -2.19 8.90
CA GLU A 82 -3.21 -0.88 9.53
C GLU A 82 -1.73 -0.49 9.59
N TRP A 83 -1.43 0.73 9.15
CA TRP A 83 -0.06 1.24 9.05
C TRP A 83 0.10 2.56 9.77
N THR A 84 1.27 2.75 10.37
CA THR A 84 1.76 4.06 10.77
C THR A 84 3.05 4.32 10.02
N LEU A 85 3.08 5.38 9.22
CA LEU A 85 4.27 5.80 8.48
C LEU A 85 4.81 7.06 9.14
N ASP A 86 6.10 7.04 9.48
CA ASP A 86 6.81 8.17 10.10
C ASP A 86 7.79 8.72 9.07
N LEU A 87 7.48 9.89 8.53
CA LEU A 87 8.27 10.43 7.42
C LEU A 87 8.29 11.96 7.43
N THR A 88 9.24 12.49 6.65
CA THR A 88 9.36 13.92 6.38
C THR A 88 9.30 14.11 4.87
N PHE A 89 8.27 14.81 4.39
CA PHE A 89 8.23 15.22 2.99
C PHE A 89 9.11 16.44 2.77
N LYS A 90 9.65 16.60 1.55
CA LYS A 90 10.45 17.75 1.18
C LYS A 90 9.66 19.04 1.40
N GLY A 91 10.24 19.97 2.15
CA GLY A 91 9.62 21.28 2.44
C GLY A 91 8.53 21.23 3.50
N ALA A 92 8.41 20.15 4.25
CA ALA A 92 7.37 19.99 5.28
C ALA A 92 7.98 19.47 6.59
N PRO A 93 7.29 19.63 7.72
CA PRO A 93 7.76 19.07 8.99
C PRO A 93 7.56 17.54 9.02
N ARG A 94 8.33 16.86 9.87
CA ARG A 94 8.16 15.44 10.15
C ARG A 94 6.73 15.17 10.62
N SER A 95 6.12 14.13 10.08
CA SER A 95 4.75 13.76 10.41
C SER A 95 4.56 12.26 10.44
N LYS A 96 3.51 11.83 11.13
CA LYS A 96 3.06 10.44 11.12
C LYS A 96 1.76 10.33 10.37
N MET A 97 1.69 9.38 9.45
CA MET A 97 0.49 9.06 8.70
C MET A 97 -0.08 7.75 9.21
N HIS A 98 -1.32 7.78 9.65
CA HIS A 98 -2.05 6.57 10.02
C HIS A 98 -2.96 6.20 8.87
N GLN A 99 -2.81 5.00 8.31
CA GLN A 99 -3.63 4.59 7.19
C GLN A 99 -4.04 3.13 7.30
N VAL A 100 -5.17 2.81 6.66
CA VAL A 100 -5.60 1.44 6.45
C VAL A 100 -5.54 1.16 4.96
N SER A 101 -4.84 0.10 4.59
CA SER A 101 -4.80 -0.38 3.21
C SER A 101 -5.83 -1.49 3.06
N VAL A 102 -6.74 -1.33 2.10
CA VAL A 102 -7.76 -2.33 1.77
C VAL A 102 -7.42 -2.87 0.39
N ARG A 103 -7.02 -4.14 0.34
CA ARG A 103 -6.54 -4.79 -0.88
C ARG A 103 -7.48 -5.88 -1.31
N THR A 104 -7.97 -5.80 -2.54
CA THR A 104 -8.76 -6.88 -3.16
C THR A 104 -7.81 -7.75 -3.98
N TRP A 105 -7.84 -9.06 -3.74
CA TRP A 105 -6.95 -10.03 -4.37
C TRP A 105 -7.69 -10.84 -5.42
N LYS A 106 -7.03 -11.06 -6.57
CA LYS A 106 -7.52 -11.94 -7.63
C LYS A 106 -6.33 -12.69 -8.23
N GLY A 107 -6.44 -14.03 -8.29
CA GLY A 107 -5.42 -14.85 -8.91
C GLY A 107 -4.02 -14.69 -8.32
N GLY A 108 -3.91 -14.40 -7.02
CA GLY A 108 -2.63 -14.24 -6.36
C GLY A 108 -2.01 -12.86 -6.50
N LYS A 109 -2.75 -11.90 -7.06
CA LYS A 109 -2.29 -10.52 -7.26
C LYS A 109 -3.29 -9.52 -6.66
N VAL A 110 -2.79 -8.36 -6.26
CA VAL A 110 -3.66 -7.26 -5.83
C VAL A 110 -4.32 -6.66 -7.04
N ALA A 111 -5.65 -6.76 -7.12
CA ALA A 111 -6.44 -6.20 -8.22
C ALA A 111 -6.83 -4.76 -7.96
N SER A 112 -7.03 -4.40 -6.69
CA SER A 112 -7.31 -3.02 -6.30
C SER A 112 -6.80 -2.78 -4.88
N GLU A 113 -6.42 -1.53 -4.62
CA GLU A 113 -6.03 -1.10 -3.29
C GLU A 113 -6.61 0.27 -3.01
N ARG A 114 -7.19 0.43 -1.82
CA ARG A 114 -7.71 1.71 -1.37
C ARG A 114 -7.07 2.05 -0.02
N PHE A 115 -6.56 3.28 0.06
CA PHE A 115 -5.94 3.78 1.27
C PHE A 115 -6.90 4.71 1.97
N PHE A 116 -7.17 4.45 3.24
CA PHE A 116 -7.98 5.34 4.07
C PHE A 116 -7.07 6.03 5.09
N TYR A 117 -7.01 7.34 5.02
CA TYR A 117 -6.22 8.15 5.94
C TYR A 117 -6.79 9.55 6.01
N GLN A 118 -6.44 10.27 7.07
CA GLN A 118 -6.86 11.66 7.22
C GLN A 118 -5.91 12.56 6.45
N LYS A 119 -6.45 13.31 5.48
CA LYS A 119 -5.69 14.34 4.79
C LYS A 119 -5.52 15.53 5.72
N GLY A 120 -4.29 15.95 5.88
CA GLY A 120 -3.83 16.95 6.79
C GLY A 120 -4.28 18.32 6.78
#